data_30659a185242ea7b541724008c794cd3
#
_entry.id   30659a185242ea7b541724008c794cd3
#
_cell.length_a   1.000
_cell.length_b   1.000
_cell.length_c   1.000
_cell.angle_alpha   90.00
_cell.angle_beta   90.00
_cell.angle_gamma   90.00
#
_symmetry.space_group_name_H-M   'P 1'
#
loop_
_entity.id
_entity.type
_entity.pdbx_description
1 polymer ?
#
loop_
_entity_poly.entity_id
_entity_poly.type
_entity_poly.pdbx_seq_one_letter_code
_entity_poly.pdbx_strand_id
1 'polypeptide(L)'
;MTNFFLVRHGETDWNLVGKIQGATDIPLNDTGRAQAHATGAKMQGRQWDVIVSSPLSRAVETAQIISSYLALGEPRPVPGIVERNYGAAEGLTGPEVEAFYPNDAPVPGRETRGEVQTRVIASLHELAKEFPAKNVIVVCHGGVIRAMLHETTGTSFFHERIINGSVHSFHHSDDGLALVHFNDPLDALTDDLSLPDFEDQQPLERRD
;
A
#
# COMPACT_ATOMS: atom_id res chain seq x y z
N MET A 1 -14.93 14.45 8.80
CA MET A 1 -14.43 13.74 7.57
C MET A 1 -12.93 13.56 7.68
N THR A 2 -12.39 12.36 7.45
CA THR A 2 -10.95 12.05 7.58
C THR A 2 -10.40 11.68 6.22
N ASN A 3 -9.21 12.18 5.88
CA ASN A 3 -8.53 11.85 4.63
C ASN A 3 -7.42 10.82 4.91
N PHE A 4 -7.39 9.74 4.16
CA PHE A 4 -6.35 8.73 4.20
C PHE A 4 -5.48 8.79 2.94
N PHE A 5 -4.18 8.79 3.15
CA PHE A 5 -3.19 8.75 2.08
C PHE A 5 -2.39 7.45 2.22
N LEU A 6 -2.81 6.43 1.47
CA LEU A 6 -2.19 5.12 1.49
C LEU A 6 -0.92 5.16 0.66
N VAL A 7 0.21 4.87 1.29
CA VAL A 7 1.54 4.85 0.67
C VAL A 7 2.02 3.40 0.58
N ARG A 8 2.33 2.92 -0.63
CA ARG A 8 3.02 1.63 -0.75
C ARG A 8 4.46 1.78 -0.27
N HIS A 9 4.93 0.85 0.58
CA HIS A 9 6.32 0.80 1.03
C HIS A 9 7.31 0.85 -0.13
N GLY A 10 8.54 1.28 0.12
CA GLY A 10 9.64 1.27 -0.84
C GLY A 10 10.03 -0.13 -1.30
N GLU A 11 10.85 -0.22 -2.35
CA GLU A 11 11.30 -1.48 -2.93
C GLU A 11 12.08 -2.35 -1.94
N THR A 12 11.94 -3.66 -2.07
CA THR A 12 12.73 -4.69 -1.39
C THR A 12 13.41 -5.59 -2.43
N ASP A 13 14.41 -6.37 -2.03
CA ASP A 13 15.06 -7.32 -2.95
C ASP A 13 14.07 -8.35 -3.53
N TRP A 14 13.02 -8.70 -2.79
CA TRP A 14 11.99 -9.59 -3.31
C TRP A 14 11.09 -8.92 -4.35
N ASN A 15 10.84 -7.61 -4.25
CA ASN A 15 10.18 -6.88 -5.32
C ASN A 15 11.01 -6.90 -6.61
N LEU A 16 12.32 -6.64 -6.49
CA LEU A 16 13.25 -6.60 -7.62
C LEU A 16 13.27 -7.93 -8.40
N VAL A 17 13.23 -9.06 -7.71
CA VAL A 17 13.25 -10.39 -8.34
C VAL A 17 11.87 -10.99 -8.55
N GLY A 18 10.80 -10.24 -8.31
CA GLY A 18 9.42 -10.65 -8.55
C GLY A 18 8.90 -11.75 -7.62
N LYS A 19 9.42 -11.87 -6.40
CA LYS A 19 8.94 -12.81 -5.39
C LYS A 19 7.78 -12.23 -4.59
N ILE A 20 6.81 -13.06 -4.30
CA ILE A 20 5.69 -12.74 -3.41
C ILE A 20 6.20 -12.63 -1.97
N GLN A 21 5.96 -11.49 -1.33
CA GLN A 21 6.42 -11.25 0.04
C GLN A 21 5.38 -11.63 1.09
N GLY A 22 4.14 -11.19 0.90
CA GLY A 22 3.07 -11.40 1.87
C GLY A 22 3.41 -10.88 3.26
N ALA A 23 3.16 -11.72 4.27
CA ALA A 23 3.46 -11.45 5.67
C ALA A 23 4.94 -11.66 6.03
N THR A 24 5.73 -12.28 5.17
CA THR A 24 7.17 -12.43 5.36
C THR A 24 7.84 -11.06 5.44
N ASP A 25 8.66 -10.87 6.47
CA ASP A 25 9.27 -9.57 6.76
C ASP A 25 10.61 -9.42 6.03
N ILE A 26 10.59 -8.75 4.88
CA ILE A 26 11.75 -8.44 4.04
C ILE A 26 12.02 -6.93 4.15
N PRO A 27 13.28 -6.50 4.47
CA PRO A 27 13.61 -5.08 4.62
C PRO A 27 13.64 -4.34 3.28
N LEU A 28 13.66 -3.00 3.34
CA LEU A 28 13.92 -2.16 2.17
C LEU A 28 15.33 -2.42 1.62
N ASN A 29 15.47 -2.32 0.30
CA ASN A 29 16.77 -2.15 -0.34
C ASN A 29 17.10 -0.65 -0.51
N ASP A 30 18.26 -0.32 -1.09
CA ASP A 30 18.69 1.06 -1.25
C ASP A 30 17.77 1.86 -2.19
N THR A 31 17.23 1.21 -3.24
CA THR A 31 16.22 1.80 -4.12
C THR A 31 14.95 2.15 -3.33
N GLY A 32 14.49 1.23 -2.46
CA GLY A 32 13.32 1.46 -1.61
C GLY A 32 13.49 2.63 -0.66
N ARG A 33 14.68 2.79 -0.06
CA ARG A 33 15.01 3.96 0.77
C ARG A 33 14.96 5.25 -0.05
N ALA A 34 15.57 5.25 -1.24
CA ALA A 34 15.52 6.40 -2.16
C ALA A 34 14.09 6.76 -2.56
N GLN A 35 13.22 5.77 -2.83
CA GLN A 35 11.80 5.98 -3.10
C GLN A 35 11.09 6.61 -1.90
N ALA A 36 11.34 6.13 -0.68
CA ALA A 36 10.76 6.69 0.54
C ALA A 36 11.19 8.16 0.77
N HIS A 37 12.46 8.49 0.52
CA HIS A 37 12.96 9.86 0.56
C HIS A 37 12.27 10.74 -0.49
N ALA A 38 12.11 10.27 -1.72
CA ALA A 38 11.44 11.01 -2.78
C ALA A 38 9.96 11.27 -2.44
N THR A 39 9.27 10.26 -1.89
CA THR A 39 7.87 10.41 -1.43
C THR A 39 7.78 11.43 -0.30
N GLY A 40 8.64 11.34 0.73
CA GLY A 40 8.67 12.30 1.84
C GLY A 40 8.89 13.73 1.38
N ALA A 41 9.82 13.94 0.44
CA ALA A 41 10.09 15.26 -0.12
C ALA A 41 8.87 15.85 -0.87
N LYS A 42 8.16 15.03 -1.67
CA LYS A 42 6.94 15.46 -2.36
C LYS A 42 5.81 15.81 -1.40
N MET A 43 5.73 15.13 -0.26
CA MET A 43 4.68 15.35 0.73
C MET A 43 4.84 16.65 1.52
N GLN A 44 6.00 17.31 1.51
CA GLN A 44 6.23 18.56 2.26
C GLN A 44 5.31 19.73 1.85
N GLY A 45 4.73 19.69 0.67
CA GLY A 45 3.81 20.73 0.17
C GLY A 45 2.41 20.74 0.78
N ARG A 46 2.06 19.72 1.61
CA ARG A 46 0.73 19.57 2.21
C ARG A 46 0.81 19.51 3.74
N GLN A 47 -0.32 19.75 4.39
CA GLN A 47 -0.44 19.59 5.85
C GLN A 47 -0.81 18.15 6.19
N TRP A 48 -0.10 17.58 7.14
CA TRP A 48 -0.28 16.22 7.64
C TRP A 48 -0.44 16.26 9.15
N ASP A 49 -1.28 15.39 9.69
CA ASP A 49 -1.55 15.34 11.12
C ASP A 49 -0.97 14.10 11.79
N VAL A 50 -1.01 12.96 11.10
CA VAL A 50 -0.65 11.66 11.67
C VAL A 50 -0.02 10.79 10.61
N ILE A 51 0.95 9.96 11.02
CA ILE A 51 1.49 8.88 10.23
C ILE A 51 1.36 7.54 10.97
N VAL A 52 0.81 6.55 10.31
CA VAL A 52 0.71 5.17 10.79
C VAL A 52 1.34 4.22 9.77
N SER A 53 1.74 3.03 10.21
CA SER A 53 2.34 2.04 9.31
C SER A 53 1.87 0.62 9.61
N SER A 54 1.95 -0.25 8.61
CA SER A 54 2.03 -1.68 8.85
C SER A 54 3.23 -1.99 9.77
N PRO A 55 3.15 -3.01 10.64
CA PRO A 55 4.27 -3.39 11.50
C PRO A 55 5.44 -4.07 10.77
N LEU A 56 5.31 -4.40 9.48
CA LEU A 56 6.39 -5.01 8.70
C LEU A 56 7.52 -3.99 8.46
N SER A 57 8.76 -4.44 8.61
CA SER A 57 9.98 -3.60 8.61
C SER A 57 10.06 -2.65 7.42
N ARG A 58 9.75 -3.13 6.20
CA ARG A 58 9.72 -2.32 4.98
C ARG A 58 8.75 -1.14 5.05
N ALA A 59 7.59 -1.32 5.69
CA ALA A 59 6.60 -0.26 5.85
C ALA A 59 6.98 0.69 7.00
N VAL A 60 7.49 0.15 8.10
CA VAL A 60 7.97 0.96 9.24
C VAL A 60 9.11 1.88 8.79
N GLU A 61 10.15 1.34 8.13
CA GLU A 61 11.29 2.14 7.66
C GLU A 61 10.85 3.19 6.63
N THR A 62 9.96 2.85 5.69
CA THR A 62 9.37 3.81 4.76
C THR A 62 8.66 4.95 5.51
N ALA A 63 7.85 4.61 6.52
CA ALA A 63 7.11 5.59 7.30
C ALA A 63 8.03 6.49 8.13
N GLN A 64 9.09 5.96 8.73
CA GLN A 64 10.09 6.72 9.49
C GLN A 64 10.81 7.72 8.58
N ILE A 65 11.22 7.30 7.39
CA ILE A 65 11.83 8.19 6.40
C ILE A 65 10.88 9.33 6.04
N ILE A 66 9.63 9.02 5.67
CA ILE A 66 8.62 10.03 5.34
C ILE A 66 8.38 10.97 6.52
N SER A 67 8.21 10.43 7.73
CA SER A 67 7.98 11.22 8.95
C SER A 67 9.10 12.23 9.21
N SER A 68 10.35 11.88 8.91
CA SER A 68 11.49 12.80 9.09
C SER A 68 11.39 14.08 8.25
N TYR A 69 10.72 14.03 7.09
CA TYR A 69 10.46 15.20 6.24
C TYR A 69 9.31 16.06 6.75
N LEU A 70 8.38 15.47 7.51
CA LEU A 70 7.10 16.07 7.87
C LEU A 70 7.02 16.43 9.36
N ALA A 71 8.03 16.07 10.15
CA ALA A 71 8.09 16.26 11.60
C ALA A 71 6.90 15.65 12.37
N LEU A 72 6.42 14.48 11.94
CA LEU A 72 5.24 13.80 12.54
C LEU A 72 5.59 12.88 13.72
N GLY A 73 6.86 12.72 14.07
CA GLY A 73 7.31 11.80 15.12
C GLY A 73 7.34 10.33 14.68
N GLU A 74 7.37 9.41 15.63
CA GLU A 74 7.43 7.97 15.34
C GLU A 74 6.11 7.47 14.73
N PRO A 75 6.17 6.74 13.60
CA PRO A 75 4.99 6.12 13.01
C PRO A 75 4.37 5.09 13.94
N ARG A 76 3.06 5.15 14.15
CA ARG A 76 2.35 4.18 14.96
C ARG A 76 2.02 2.90 14.17
N PRO A 77 2.39 1.71 14.66
CA PRO A 77 2.06 0.47 13.99
C PRO A 77 0.56 0.15 14.09
N VAL A 78 -0.03 -0.32 12.99
CA VAL A 78 -1.44 -0.76 12.89
C VAL A 78 -1.46 -2.20 12.35
N PRO A 79 -1.71 -3.22 13.20
CA PRO A 79 -1.66 -4.61 12.77
C PRO A 79 -2.64 -4.97 11.64
N GLY A 80 -3.80 -4.31 11.59
CA GLY A 80 -4.83 -4.61 10.58
C GLY A 80 -4.48 -4.20 9.16
N ILE A 81 -3.41 -3.42 8.93
CA ILE A 81 -2.93 -3.04 7.60
C ILE A 81 -1.66 -3.78 7.16
N VAL A 82 -1.37 -4.95 7.76
CA VAL A 82 -0.33 -5.88 7.28
C VAL A 82 -0.68 -6.34 5.87
N GLU A 83 0.33 -6.69 5.07
CA GLU A 83 0.11 -7.25 3.73
C GLU A 83 -0.72 -8.55 3.79
N ARG A 84 -1.39 -8.87 2.69
CA ARG A 84 -2.07 -10.15 2.52
C ARG A 84 -1.11 -11.29 2.81
N ASN A 85 -1.53 -12.21 3.64
CA ASN A 85 -0.79 -13.46 3.82
C ASN A 85 -0.98 -14.34 2.57
N TYR A 86 0.10 -14.64 1.88
CA TYR A 86 0.08 -15.51 0.69
C TYR A 86 0.37 -16.96 1.03
N GLY A 87 0.58 -17.31 2.31
CA GLY A 87 0.81 -18.67 2.76
C GLY A 87 1.99 -19.33 2.08
N ALA A 88 1.79 -20.54 1.58
CA ALA A 88 2.86 -21.31 0.92
C ALA A 88 3.38 -20.72 -0.40
N ALA A 89 2.78 -19.64 -0.91
CA ALA A 89 3.27 -18.92 -2.09
C ALA A 89 4.31 -17.84 -1.72
N GLU A 90 4.54 -17.54 -0.45
CA GLU A 90 5.55 -16.55 -0.07
C GLU A 90 6.96 -17.05 -0.41
N GLY A 91 7.76 -16.17 -1.01
CA GLY A 91 9.10 -16.48 -1.53
C GLY A 91 9.12 -17.09 -2.95
N LEU A 92 7.96 -17.43 -3.51
CA LEU A 92 7.83 -17.90 -4.89
C LEU A 92 7.61 -16.71 -5.85
N THR A 93 8.04 -16.89 -7.09
CA THR A 93 7.66 -16.02 -8.22
C THR A 93 6.31 -16.45 -8.81
N GLY A 94 5.67 -15.60 -9.62
CA GLY A 94 4.40 -15.96 -10.27
C GLY A 94 4.47 -17.26 -11.08
N PRO A 95 5.48 -17.48 -11.94
CA PRO A 95 5.65 -18.76 -12.65
C PRO A 95 5.82 -19.97 -11.72
N GLU A 96 6.51 -19.82 -10.60
CA GLU A 96 6.65 -20.91 -9.61
C GLU A 96 5.33 -21.21 -8.92
N VAL A 97 4.53 -20.18 -8.58
CA VAL A 97 3.18 -20.39 -8.04
C VAL A 97 2.31 -21.17 -9.04
N GLU A 98 2.32 -20.81 -10.31
CA GLU A 98 1.56 -21.55 -11.34
C GLU A 98 2.06 -23.00 -11.50
N ALA A 99 3.36 -23.25 -11.34
CA ALA A 99 3.93 -24.59 -11.41
C ALA A 99 3.55 -25.46 -10.20
N PHE A 100 3.56 -24.89 -8.98
CA PHE A 100 3.21 -25.62 -7.76
C PHE A 100 1.70 -25.72 -7.52
N TYR A 101 0.94 -24.71 -7.94
CA TYR A 101 -0.50 -24.58 -7.73
C TYR A 101 -1.20 -24.26 -9.07
N PRO A 102 -1.18 -25.18 -10.05
CA PRO A 102 -1.74 -24.96 -11.39
C PRO A 102 -3.26 -24.83 -11.36
N ASN A 103 -3.80 -24.11 -12.37
CA ASN A 103 -5.24 -23.95 -12.55
C ASN A 103 -5.98 -23.39 -11.32
N ASP A 104 -5.40 -22.40 -10.68
CA ASP A 104 -5.94 -21.75 -9.48
C ASP A 104 -6.14 -22.71 -8.29
N ALA A 105 -5.31 -23.76 -8.21
CA ALA A 105 -5.35 -24.66 -7.06
C ALA A 105 -5.15 -23.88 -5.75
N PRO A 106 -5.88 -24.23 -4.67
CA PRO A 106 -5.79 -23.53 -3.40
C PRO A 106 -4.37 -23.54 -2.84
N VAL A 107 -3.84 -22.36 -2.49
CA VAL A 107 -2.54 -22.23 -1.82
C VAL A 107 -2.74 -22.35 -0.31
N PRO A 108 -2.09 -23.31 0.36
CA PRO A 108 -2.23 -23.48 1.80
C PRO A 108 -1.85 -22.23 2.60
N GLY A 109 -2.70 -21.82 3.53
CA GLY A 109 -2.47 -20.66 4.40
C GLY A 109 -2.65 -19.29 3.74
N ARG A 110 -3.09 -19.24 2.47
CA ARG A 110 -3.36 -17.97 1.80
C ARG A 110 -4.60 -17.31 2.36
N GLU A 111 -4.48 -16.06 2.80
CA GLU A 111 -5.61 -15.22 3.19
C GLU A 111 -6.45 -14.87 1.95
N THR A 112 -7.76 -14.91 2.07
CA THR A 112 -8.67 -14.49 1.01
C THR A 112 -8.67 -12.96 0.84
N ARG A 113 -9.09 -12.46 -0.32
CA ARG A 113 -9.23 -11.02 -0.54
C ARG A 113 -10.29 -10.40 0.37
N GLY A 114 -11.38 -11.11 0.63
CA GLY A 114 -12.44 -10.66 1.53
C GLY A 114 -11.97 -10.50 2.97
N GLU A 115 -11.10 -11.40 3.46
CA GLU A 115 -10.49 -11.27 4.80
C GLU A 115 -9.59 -10.04 4.86
N VAL A 116 -8.72 -9.81 3.87
CA VAL A 116 -7.91 -8.59 3.78
C VAL A 116 -8.77 -7.35 3.79
N GLN A 117 -9.79 -7.30 2.92
CA GLN A 117 -10.72 -6.17 2.81
C GLN A 117 -11.39 -5.88 4.16
N THR A 118 -11.93 -6.90 4.81
CA THR A 118 -12.62 -6.76 6.09
C THR A 118 -11.71 -6.13 7.17
N ARG A 119 -10.47 -6.66 7.35
CA ARG A 119 -9.57 -6.14 8.38
C ARG A 119 -9.02 -4.75 8.08
N VAL A 120 -8.77 -4.45 6.80
CA VAL A 120 -8.28 -3.14 6.37
C VAL A 120 -9.35 -2.07 6.59
N ILE A 121 -10.59 -2.32 6.13
CA ILE A 121 -11.72 -1.39 6.31
C ILE A 121 -11.96 -1.14 7.80
N ALA A 122 -12.02 -2.21 8.61
CA ALA A 122 -12.18 -2.06 10.06
C ALA A 122 -11.09 -1.17 10.68
N SER A 123 -9.82 -1.36 10.26
CA SER A 123 -8.70 -0.56 10.75
C SER A 123 -8.82 0.92 10.37
N LEU A 124 -9.21 1.22 9.13
CA LEU A 124 -9.40 2.60 8.68
C LEU A 124 -10.60 3.26 9.35
N HIS A 125 -11.68 2.53 9.62
CA HIS A 125 -12.81 3.05 10.40
C HIS A 125 -12.40 3.42 11.83
N GLU A 126 -11.60 2.59 12.50
CA GLU A 126 -11.10 2.91 13.84
C GLU A 126 -10.15 4.11 13.81
N LEU A 127 -9.27 4.21 12.81
CA LEU A 127 -8.41 5.37 12.61
C LEU A 127 -9.22 6.65 12.34
N ALA A 128 -10.32 6.58 11.59
CA ALA A 128 -11.17 7.73 11.32
C ALA A 128 -11.89 8.23 12.59
N LYS A 129 -12.29 7.31 13.48
CA LYS A 129 -12.88 7.67 14.80
C LYS A 129 -11.86 8.32 15.72
N GLU A 130 -10.62 7.81 15.71
CA GLU A 130 -9.53 8.32 16.55
C GLU A 130 -9.00 9.68 16.05
N PHE A 131 -8.97 9.88 14.74
CA PHE A 131 -8.43 11.07 14.08
C PHE A 131 -9.49 11.80 13.23
N PRO A 132 -10.56 12.33 13.83
CA PRO A 132 -11.62 13.00 13.09
C PRO A 132 -11.10 14.29 12.42
N ALA A 133 -11.45 14.49 11.16
CA ALA A 133 -11.09 15.64 10.34
C ALA A 133 -9.57 15.84 10.14
N LYS A 134 -8.81 14.74 10.09
CA LYS A 134 -7.36 14.73 9.97
C LYS A 134 -6.90 14.20 8.61
N ASN A 135 -5.70 14.61 8.20
CA ASN A 135 -4.95 14.03 7.09
C ASN A 135 -3.99 12.96 7.63
N VAL A 136 -4.33 11.69 7.41
CA VAL A 136 -3.63 10.52 7.97
C VAL A 136 -2.84 9.84 6.86
N ILE A 137 -1.52 9.76 7.01
CA ILE A 137 -0.65 8.95 6.16
C ILE A 137 -0.67 7.50 6.66
N VAL A 138 -0.90 6.55 5.76
CA VAL A 138 -1.00 5.12 6.05
C VAL A 138 0.01 4.37 5.19
N VAL A 139 1.18 4.05 5.73
CA VAL A 139 2.21 3.31 5.00
C VAL A 139 1.91 1.81 5.06
N CYS A 140 1.65 1.23 3.90
CA CYS A 140 1.13 -0.13 3.78
C CYS A 140 1.66 -0.85 2.51
N HIS A 141 0.86 -1.71 1.90
CA HIS A 141 1.28 -2.67 0.90
C HIS A 141 0.33 -2.70 -0.30
N GLY A 142 0.77 -3.36 -1.38
CA GLY A 142 -0.02 -3.48 -2.61
C GLY A 142 -1.37 -4.16 -2.42
N GLY A 143 -1.43 -5.27 -1.69
CA GLY A 143 -2.69 -5.97 -1.43
C GLY A 143 -3.68 -5.15 -0.58
N VAL A 144 -3.17 -4.37 0.38
CA VAL A 144 -3.98 -3.44 1.20
C VAL A 144 -4.59 -2.35 0.33
N ILE A 145 -3.79 -1.71 -0.53
CA ILE A 145 -4.27 -0.66 -1.45
C ILE A 145 -5.29 -1.24 -2.43
N ARG A 146 -5.06 -2.45 -2.99
CA ARG A 146 -6.04 -3.12 -3.87
C ARG A 146 -7.35 -3.41 -3.17
N ALA A 147 -7.32 -3.84 -1.92
CA ALA A 147 -8.53 -4.06 -1.12
C ALA A 147 -9.35 -2.77 -0.99
N MET A 148 -8.68 -1.63 -0.77
CA MET A 148 -9.34 -0.32 -0.68
C MET A 148 -9.89 0.17 -2.02
N LEU A 149 -9.15 -0.04 -3.11
CA LEU A 149 -9.63 0.29 -4.45
C LEU A 149 -10.87 -0.53 -4.82
N HIS A 150 -10.88 -1.82 -4.50
CA HIS A 150 -12.05 -2.68 -4.73
C HIS A 150 -13.26 -2.20 -3.91
N GLU A 151 -13.07 -1.90 -2.63
CA GLU A 151 -14.13 -1.40 -1.75
C GLU A 151 -14.79 -0.13 -2.30
N THR A 152 -13.96 0.83 -2.71
CA THR A 152 -14.44 2.17 -3.05
C THR A 152 -14.98 2.30 -4.47
N THR A 153 -14.64 1.39 -5.37
CA THR A 153 -15.00 1.50 -6.79
C THR A 153 -15.83 0.33 -7.30
N GLY A 154 -15.91 -0.77 -6.55
CA GLY A 154 -16.58 -2.01 -6.97
C GLY A 154 -15.88 -2.71 -8.15
N THR A 155 -14.72 -2.23 -8.59
CA THR A 155 -13.97 -2.77 -9.72
C THR A 155 -12.62 -3.32 -9.30
N SER A 156 -12.13 -4.32 -10.04
CA SER A 156 -10.80 -4.87 -9.82
C SER A 156 -9.75 -4.04 -10.55
N PHE A 157 -8.88 -3.37 -9.79
CA PHE A 157 -7.70 -2.66 -10.32
C PHE A 157 -6.51 -3.61 -10.52
N PHE A 158 -6.74 -4.82 -11.07
CA PHE A 158 -5.66 -5.81 -11.23
C PHE A 158 -4.65 -5.44 -12.31
N HIS A 159 -5.09 -4.63 -13.27
CA HIS A 159 -4.24 -4.20 -14.38
C HIS A 159 -3.47 -2.92 -14.07
N GLU A 160 -3.89 -2.19 -13.03
CA GLU A 160 -3.21 -0.97 -12.62
C GLU A 160 -2.02 -1.29 -11.73
N ARG A 161 -0.89 -0.64 -12.02
CA ARG A 161 0.31 -0.80 -11.22
C ARG A 161 0.25 0.08 -9.98
N ILE A 162 0.36 -0.53 -8.82
CA ILE A 162 0.62 0.18 -7.57
C ILE A 162 2.13 0.13 -7.38
N ILE A 163 2.85 1.17 -7.77
CA ILE A 163 4.31 1.23 -7.69
C ILE A 163 4.80 1.48 -6.26
N ASN A 164 6.04 1.05 -5.93
CA ASN A 164 6.64 1.33 -4.63
C ASN A 164 6.80 2.85 -4.42
N GLY A 165 6.42 3.35 -3.25
CA GLY A 165 6.40 4.78 -2.94
C GLY A 165 5.22 5.56 -3.52
N SER A 166 4.30 4.93 -4.29
CA SER A 166 3.08 5.60 -4.76
C SER A 166 2.12 5.93 -3.63
N VAL A 167 1.35 7.00 -3.82
CA VAL A 167 0.35 7.48 -2.86
C VAL A 167 -1.04 7.42 -3.49
N HIS A 168 -2.03 6.97 -2.73
CA HIS A 168 -3.42 6.89 -3.16
C HIS A 168 -4.29 7.52 -2.08
N SER A 169 -5.13 8.50 -2.45
CA SER A 169 -5.92 9.25 -1.47
C SER A 169 -7.37 8.78 -1.43
N PHE A 170 -7.88 8.65 -0.23
CA PHE A 170 -9.24 8.23 0.08
C PHE A 170 -9.86 9.19 1.09
N HIS A 171 -11.17 9.32 1.02
CA HIS A 171 -11.96 10.12 1.92
C HIS A 171 -12.90 9.24 2.74
N HIS A 172 -12.94 9.46 4.05
CA HIS A 172 -13.89 8.79 4.96
C HIS A 172 -14.92 9.79 5.46
N SER A 173 -16.19 9.47 5.25
CA SER A 173 -17.36 10.22 5.71
C SER A 173 -18.38 9.28 6.38
N ASP A 174 -19.53 9.82 6.75
CA ASP A 174 -20.65 9.04 7.27
C ASP A 174 -21.23 8.07 6.21
N ASP A 175 -21.05 8.39 4.93
CA ASP A 175 -21.44 7.54 3.79
C ASP A 175 -20.42 6.41 3.50
N GLY A 176 -19.29 6.37 4.21
CA GLY A 176 -18.24 5.37 4.05
C GLY A 176 -16.94 5.92 3.45
N LEU A 177 -16.19 5.03 2.81
CA LEU A 177 -14.90 5.32 2.17
C LEU A 177 -15.09 5.57 0.67
N ALA A 178 -14.45 6.59 0.12
CA ALA A 178 -14.44 6.92 -1.28
C ALA A 178 -13.02 7.16 -1.79
N LEU A 179 -12.69 6.68 -3.00
CA LEU A 179 -11.44 6.99 -3.68
C LEU A 179 -11.46 8.46 -4.12
N VAL A 180 -10.39 9.20 -3.81
CA VAL A 180 -10.19 10.58 -4.29
C VAL A 180 -9.26 10.57 -5.49
N HIS A 181 -8.03 10.04 -5.33
CA HIS A 181 -7.08 9.89 -6.42
C HIS A 181 -6.36 8.54 -6.35
N PHE A 182 -6.33 7.84 -7.47
CA PHE A 182 -5.37 6.78 -7.73
C PHE A 182 -4.07 7.42 -8.24
N ASN A 183 -2.92 7.06 -7.64
CA ASN A 183 -1.63 7.70 -7.89
C ASN A 183 -1.70 9.23 -7.69
N ASP A 184 -2.04 9.65 -6.46
CA ASP A 184 -2.11 11.07 -6.07
C ASP A 184 -0.74 11.76 -6.37
N PRO A 185 -0.70 12.76 -7.26
CA PRO A 185 0.54 13.42 -7.63
C PRO A 185 1.17 14.20 -6.49
N LEU A 186 0.43 14.45 -5.40
CA LEU A 186 0.81 15.24 -4.23
C LEU A 186 1.05 16.74 -4.51
N ASP A 187 1.16 17.13 -5.75
CA ASP A 187 1.33 18.53 -6.14
C ASP A 187 -0.02 19.24 -6.11
N ALA A 188 -0.10 20.36 -5.43
CA ALA A 188 -1.34 21.08 -5.20
C ALA A 188 -1.90 21.78 -6.46
N LEU A 189 -1.23 21.79 -7.61
CA LEU A 189 -1.54 22.70 -8.72
C LEU A 189 -1.09 22.24 -10.13
N THR A 190 -1.02 20.96 -10.47
CA THR A 190 -0.80 20.61 -11.88
C THR A 190 -1.81 19.57 -12.37
N ASP A 191 -2.73 20.05 -13.23
CA ASP A 191 -3.62 19.23 -14.07
C ASP A 191 -2.85 18.51 -15.22
N ASP A 192 -1.60 18.15 -15.05
CA ASP A 192 -0.81 17.50 -16.10
C ASP A 192 -0.57 16.03 -15.79
N LEU A 193 -1.36 15.18 -16.43
CA LEU A 193 -1.40 13.72 -16.30
C LEU A 193 -0.30 13.00 -17.09
N SER A 194 0.85 13.63 -17.35
CA SER A 194 1.96 12.97 -18.05
C SER A 194 3.08 12.55 -17.09
N LEU A 195 2.95 11.37 -16.51
CA LEU A 195 4.08 10.69 -15.87
C LEU A 195 4.76 9.76 -16.88
N PRO A 196 6.12 9.70 -16.91
CA PRO A 196 6.82 8.80 -17.80
C PRO A 196 6.54 7.33 -17.44
N ASP A 197 6.27 6.55 -18.48
CA ASP A 197 6.13 5.09 -18.42
C ASP A 197 7.40 4.44 -17.84
N PHE A 198 7.26 3.85 -16.67
CA PHE A 198 8.19 2.85 -16.20
C PHE A 198 7.68 1.47 -16.66
N GLU A 199 8.12 1.05 -17.81
CA GLU A 199 7.97 -0.34 -18.27
C GLU A 199 8.83 -1.24 -17.38
N ASP A 200 8.28 -2.37 -16.96
CA ASP A 200 8.86 -3.56 -16.32
C ASP A 200 8.57 -3.83 -14.84
N GLN A 201 7.31 -3.83 -14.45
CA GLN A 201 6.87 -4.73 -13.37
C GLN A 201 5.52 -5.34 -13.77
N GLN A 202 5.54 -6.56 -14.27
CA GLN A 202 4.30 -7.29 -14.53
C GLN A 202 3.56 -7.58 -13.22
N PRO A 203 2.23 -7.39 -13.16
CA PRO A 203 1.47 -7.76 -11.99
C PRO A 203 1.51 -9.28 -11.81
N LEU A 204 2.13 -9.74 -10.73
CA LEU A 204 2.17 -11.15 -10.32
C LEU A 204 0.81 -11.67 -9.81
N GLU A 205 -0.22 -10.84 -9.89
CA GLU A 205 -1.58 -11.17 -9.46
C GLU A 205 -2.52 -11.34 -10.65
N ARG A 206 -2.22 -12.29 -11.52
CA ARG A 206 -3.23 -12.84 -12.40
C ARG A 206 -3.89 -14.00 -11.66
N ARG A 207 -5.20 -13.91 -11.51
CA ARG A 207 -6.17 -14.94 -11.08
C ARG A 207 -6.48 -15.00 -9.58
N ASP A 208 -7.71 -14.72 -9.28
CA ASP A 208 -8.54 -15.39 -8.28
C ASP A 208 -9.51 -16.27 -8.99
#